data_0371c3262d16feb7f229826f7a151291
#
_entry.id   0371c3262d16feb7f229826f7a151291
#
_cell.length_a   1.000
_cell.length_b   1.000
_cell.length_c   1.000
_cell.angle_alpha   90.00
_cell.angle_beta   90.00
_cell.angle_gamma   90.00
#
_symmetry.space_group_name_H-M   'P 1'
#
loop_
_entity.id
_entity.type
_entity.pdbx_description
1 polymer ?
#
loop_
_entity_poly.entity_id
_entity_poly.type
_entity_poly.pdbx_seq_one_letter_code
_entity_poly.pdbx_strand_id
1 'polypeptide(L)'
;MAKKLHSINNQFWLFTLFSGLVSASVATANETDDIANRLAITDMLTQYSYRWDGKDSEGFSELFTEEAVMERRLNGELVDGSRLEGRASILEYARQSHKGRLADRQTRHYFSGIVFLELNAESAITENMALITHQTANDSAAYISSSGIYRIIWQKTPEGWRMHERVLTSDRYRN
;
A
#
# COMPACT_ATOMS: atom_id res chain seq x y z
N MET A 1 38.98 10.90 -73.86
CA MET A 1 38.73 9.80 -72.89
C MET A 1 38.53 10.44 -71.50
N ALA A 2 37.31 10.59 -71.05
CA ALA A 2 36.99 11.21 -69.75
C ALA A 2 36.67 10.11 -68.72
N LYS A 3 37.38 10.08 -67.61
CA LYS A 3 37.11 9.19 -66.50
C LYS A 3 36.10 9.86 -65.53
N LYS A 4 34.96 9.21 -65.35
CA LYS A 4 33.88 9.56 -64.45
C LYS A 4 34.27 9.19 -63.00
N LEU A 5 34.37 10.12 -62.08
CA LEU A 5 34.47 9.86 -60.64
C LEU A 5 33.06 9.56 -60.09
N HIS A 6 32.93 8.47 -59.36
CA HIS A 6 31.72 8.13 -58.60
C HIS A 6 31.73 8.81 -57.26
N SER A 7 30.69 9.54 -56.96
CA SER A 7 30.36 10.11 -55.64
C SER A 7 29.90 8.97 -54.74
N ILE A 8 30.56 8.80 -53.61
CA ILE A 8 30.17 7.88 -52.54
C ILE A 8 29.26 8.66 -51.58
N ASN A 9 28.04 8.20 -51.48
CA ASN A 9 26.94 8.81 -50.68
C ASN A 9 27.16 8.56 -49.20
N ASN A 10 27.38 9.63 -48.44
CA ASN A 10 27.54 9.63 -46.97
C ASN A 10 26.16 9.73 -46.32
N GLN A 11 25.39 8.65 -46.26
CA GLN A 11 24.04 8.66 -45.68
C GLN A 11 23.79 7.59 -44.58
N PHE A 12 24.82 6.97 -44.02
CA PHE A 12 24.59 5.83 -43.08
C PHE A 12 24.87 6.11 -41.59
N TRP A 13 25.12 7.34 -41.16
CA TRP A 13 25.52 7.59 -39.77
C TRP A 13 24.49 8.31 -38.85
N LEU A 14 23.30 8.64 -39.37
CA LEU A 14 22.31 9.38 -38.54
C LEU A 14 21.26 8.50 -37.84
N PHE A 15 21.13 7.21 -38.18
CA PHE A 15 20.08 6.36 -37.61
C PHE A 15 20.44 5.64 -36.32
N THR A 16 21.71 5.53 -35.95
CA THR A 16 22.13 4.76 -34.77
C THR A 16 22.12 5.58 -33.45
N LEU A 17 22.18 6.90 -33.52
CA LEU A 17 22.17 7.77 -32.35
C LEU A 17 20.76 8.05 -31.79
N PHE A 18 19.70 7.89 -32.58
CA PHE A 18 18.33 8.15 -32.14
C PHE A 18 17.71 7.01 -31.33
N SER A 19 18.17 5.77 -31.57
CA SER A 19 17.66 4.57 -30.87
C SER A 19 18.11 4.49 -29.41
N GLY A 20 19.28 4.98 -29.06
CA GLY A 20 19.83 4.93 -27.71
C GLY A 20 19.20 5.94 -26.75
N LEU A 21 18.83 7.12 -27.24
CA LEU A 21 18.19 8.19 -26.43
C LEU A 21 16.77 7.87 -26.02
N VAL A 22 16.00 7.18 -26.86
CA VAL A 22 14.62 6.78 -26.55
C VAL A 22 14.59 5.68 -25.50
N SER A 23 15.51 4.72 -25.57
CA SER A 23 15.58 3.62 -24.59
C SER A 23 16.00 4.09 -23.19
N ALA A 24 16.91 5.05 -23.09
CA ALA A 24 17.34 5.60 -21.81
C ALA A 24 16.23 6.44 -21.14
N SER A 25 15.43 7.20 -21.89
CA SER A 25 14.34 8.01 -21.36
C SER A 25 13.16 7.15 -20.88
N VAL A 26 12.87 6.02 -21.49
CA VAL A 26 11.81 5.10 -21.05
C VAL A 26 12.22 4.38 -19.76
N ALA A 27 13.46 3.95 -19.63
CA ALA A 27 13.95 3.30 -18.42
C ALA A 27 13.93 4.24 -17.20
N THR A 28 14.36 5.48 -17.37
CA THR A 28 14.35 6.49 -16.28
C THR A 28 12.93 6.91 -15.88
N ALA A 29 11.97 6.95 -16.82
CA ALA A 29 10.58 7.24 -16.51
C ALA A 29 9.95 6.13 -15.66
N ASN A 30 10.17 4.85 -15.99
CA ASN A 30 9.67 3.72 -15.22
C ASN A 30 10.22 3.69 -13.78
N GLU A 31 11.51 3.96 -13.58
CA GLU A 31 12.11 4.01 -12.23
C GLU A 31 11.52 5.14 -11.39
N THR A 32 11.29 6.31 -11.99
CA THR A 32 10.68 7.46 -11.30
C THR A 32 9.23 7.15 -10.90
N ASP A 33 8.46 6.50 -11.77
CA ASP A 33 7.07 6.09 -11.50
C ASP A 33 7.01 5.03 -10.40
N ASP A 34 7.93 4.08 -10.38
CA ASP A 34 8.03 3.07 -9.32
C ASP A 34 8.32 3.70 -7.96
N ILE A 35 9.25 4.65 -7.90
CA ILE A 35 9.57 5.39 -6.66
C ILE A 35 8.34 6.18 -6.19
N ALA A 36 7.66 6.89 -7.09
CA ALA A 36 6.48 7.66 -6.77
C ALA A 36 5.33 6.76 -6.25
N ASN A 37 5.11 5.59 -6.87
CA ASN A 37 4.13 4.63 -6.42
C ASN A 37 4.46 4.05 -5.03
N ARG A 38 5.73 3.72 -4.77
CA ARG A 38 6.19 3.25 -3.45
C ARG A 38 5.94 4.30 -2.36
N LEU A 39 6.28 5.55 -2.62
CA LEU A 39 6.04 6.66 -1.68
C LEU A 39 4.55 6.84 -1.43
N ALA A 40 3.72 6.88 -2.49
CA ALA A 40 2.28 7.03 -2.35
C ALA A 40 1.63 5.90 -1.54
N ILE A 41 2.03 4.64 -1.75
CA ILE A 41 1.56 3.49 -0.97
C ILE A 41 2.02 3.59 0.49
N THR A 42 3.25 4.02 0.73
CA THR A 42 3.78 4.22 2.10
C THR A 42 3.01 5.31 2.83
N ASP A 43 2.65 6.41 2.14
CA ASP A 43 1.82 7.47 2.71
C ASP A 43 0.41 6.98 3.04
N MET A 44 -0.20 6.17 2.16
CA MET A 44 -1.51 5.55 2.43
C MET A 44 -1.47 4.64 3.66
N LEU A 45 -0.39 3.88 3.85
CA LEU A 45 -0.20 3.05 5.05
C LEU A 45 -0.03 3.92 6.31
N THR A 46 0.64 5.06 6.19
CA THR A 46 0.74 6.06 7.28
C THR A 46 -0.64 6.63 7.60
N GLN A 47 -1.43 7.00 6.59
CA GLN A 47 -2.80 7.49 6.77
C GLN A 47 -3.69 6.47 7.48
N TYR A 48 -3.52 5.17 7.22
CA TYR A 48 -4.24 4.11 7.93
C TYR A 48 -4.06 4.24 9.45
N SER A 49 -2.83 4.35 9.94
CA SER A 49 -2.54 4.53 11.37
C SER A 49 -3.19 5.79 11.92
N TYR A 50 -2.96 6.93 11.28
CA TYR A 50 -3.45 8.23 11.78
C TYR A 50 -4.97 8.30 11.82
N ARG A 51 -5.66 7.83 10.78
CA ARG A 51 -7.13 7.89 10.72
C ARG A 51 -7.78 6.93 11.72
N TRP A 52 -7.29 5.69 11.80
CA TRP A 52 -7.79 4.74 12.78
C TRP A 52 -7.52 5.20 14.23
N ASP A 53 -6.30 5.58 14.53
CA ASP A 53 -5.89 5.98 15.87
C ASP A 53 -6.47 7.34 16.31
N GLY A 54 -6.79 8.18 15.33
CA GLY A 54 -7.53 9.43 15.49
C GLY A 54 -9.05 9.25 15.54
N LYS A 55 -9.56 8.03 15.36
CA LYS A 55 -11.01 7.71 15.31
C LYS A 55 -11.76 8.43 14.19
N ASP A 56 -11.07 8.73 13.08
CA ASP A 56 -11.65 9.25 11.85
C ASP A 56 -12.20 8.06 11.03
N SER A 57 -13.44 7.65 11.33
CA SER A 57 -14.06 6.50 10.69
C SER A 57 -14.30 6.72 9.21
N GLU A 58 -14.72 7.90 8.83
CA GLU A 58 -15.00 8.31 7.46
C GLU A 58 -13.72 8.28 6.64
N GLY A 59 -12.73 9.05 7.06
CA GLY A 59 -11.45 9.09 6.39
C GLY A 59 -10.74 7.73 6.36
N PHE A 60 -10.90 6.90 7.41
CA PHE A 60 -10.37 5.54 7.40
C PHE A 60 -10.98 4.70 6.27
N SER A 61 -12.29 4.76 6.10
CA SER A 61 -12.97 4.01 5.04
C SER A 61 -12.59 4.45 3.63
N GLU A 62 -12.26 5.73 3.43
CA GLU A 62 -11.81 6.27 2.14
C GLU A 62 -10.45 5.73 1.67
N LEU A 63 -9.68 5.08 2.57
CA LEU A 63 -8.44 4.41 2.19
C LEU A 63 -8.67 3.13 1.38
N PHE A 64 -9.90 2.67 1.29
CA PHE A 64 -10.30 1.41 0.66
C PHE A 64 -11.05 1.64 -0.66
N THR A 65 -10.97 0.66 -1.58
CA THR A 65 -11.84 0.64 -2.78
C THR A 65 -13.29 0.36 -2.39
N GLU A 66 -14.26 0.61 -3.29
CA GLU A 66 -15.69 0.36 -3.02
C GLU A 66 -15.96 -1.13 -2.68
N GLU A 67 -15.29 -2.05 -3.38
CA GLU A 67 -15.46 -3.51 -3.21
C GLU A 67 -14.40 -4.12 -2.28
N ALA A 68 -13.69 -3.31 -1.51
CA ALA A 68 -12.58 -3.77 -0.70
C ALA A 68 -12.96 -4.86 0.30
N VAL A 69 -12.03 -5.73 0.59
CA VAL A 69 -12.14 -6.75 1.64
C VAL A 69 -11.16 -6.46 2.78
N MET A 70 -11.66 -6.51 4.00
CA MET A 70 -10.85 -6.41 5.20
C MET A 70 -11.10 -7.61 6.11
N GLU A 71 -10.03 -8.33 6.50
CA GLU A 71 -10.16 -9.50 7.36
C GLU A 71 -9.00 -9.63 8.35
N ARG A 72 -9.21 -10.47 9.36
CA ARG A 72 -8.19 -10.88 10.31
C ARG A 72 -8.06 -12.40 10.34
N ARG A 73 -6.82 -12.85 10.36
CA ARG A 73 -6.44 -14.27 10.49
C ARG A 73 -5.66 -14.52 11.77
N LEU A 74 -5.80 -15.72 12.28
CA LEU A 74 -5.07 -16.24 13.41
C LEU A 74 -4.56 -17.64 13.08
N ASN A 75 -3.25 -17.85 13.06
CA ASN A 75 -2.64 -19.12 12.59
C ASN A 75 -3.05 -19.53 11.17
N GLY A 76 -3.24 -18.55 10.27
CA GLY A 76 -3.67 -18.78 8.88
C GLY A 76 -5.20 -18.95 8.71
N GLU A 77 -5.96 -19.16 9.77
CA GLU A 77 -7.41 -19.31 9.73
C GLU A 77 -8.13 -17.99 9.89
N LEU A 78 -9.22 -17.79 9.15
CA LEU A 78 -10.09 -16.63 9.29
C LEU A 78 -10.71 -16.59 10.69
N VAL A 79 -10.62 -15.44 11.35
CA VAL A 79 -11.31 -15.22 12.62
C VAL A 79 -12.78 -14.94 12.34
N ASP A 80 -13.66 -15.68 13.00
CA ASP A 80 -15.11 -15.57 12.83
C ASP A 80 -15.60 -14.12 12.96
N GLY A 81 -16.43 -13.69 12.00
CA GLY A 81 -16.99 -12.34 11.96
C GLY A 81 -15.99 -11.22 11.66
N SER A 82 -14.73 -11.56 11.31
CA SER A 82 -13.72 -10.54 11.02
C SER A 82 -13.61 -10.15 9.54
N ARG A 83 -14.31 -10.87 8.64
CA ARG A 83 -14.33 -10.55 7.21
C ARG A 83 -15.42 -9.52 6.93
N LEU A 84 -15.01 -8.40 6.38
CA LEU A 84 -15.87 -7.30 5.97
C LEU A 84 -15.73 -7.12 4.46
N GLU A 85 -16.84 -6.99 3.76
CA GLU A 85 -16.90 -6.82 2.32
C GLU A 85 -17.55 -5.48 1.98
N GLY A 86 -16.88 -4.72 1.13
CA GLY A 86 -17.25 -3.38 0.70
C GLY A 86 -16.87 -2.28 1.70
N ARG A 87 -16.56 -1.10 1.14
CA ARG A 87 -16.20 0.12 1.91
C ARG A 87 -17.27 0.47 2.95
N ALA A 88 -18.55 0.31 2.63
CA ALA A 88 -19.65 0.62 3.55
C ALA A 88 -19.60 -0.25 4.82
N SER A 89 -19.30 -1.55 4.70
CA SER A 89 -19.14 -2.45 5.85
C SER A 89 -17.92 -2.09 6.68
N ILE A 90 -16.83 -1.68 6.04
CA ILE A 90 -15.59 -1.21 6.70
C ILE A 90 -15.87 0.09 7.47
N LEU A 91 -16.61 1.04 6.89
CA LEU A 91 -17.02 2.26 7.56
C LEU A 91 -17.86 1.98 8.82
N GLU A 92 -18.86 1.12 8.70
CA GLU A 92 -19.72 0.79 9.82
C GLU A 92 -18.93 0.09 10.95
N TYR A 93 -18.04 -0.83 10.61
CA TYR A 93 -17.13 -1.44 11.57
C TYR A 93 -16.22 -0.40 12.26
N ALA A 94 -15.68 0.56 11.52
CA ALA A 94 -14.87 1.63 12.09
C ALA A 94 -15.67 2.49 13.07
N ARG A 95 -16.89 2.92 12.69
CA ARG A 95 -17.79 3.69 13.55
C ARG A 95 -18.16 2.94 14.83
N GLN A 96 -18.53 1.67 14.73
CA GLN A 96 -18.86 0.83 15.89
C GLN A 96 -17.63 0.62 16.78
N SER A 97 -16.46 0.39 16.21
CA SER A 97 -15.22 0.23 16.96
C SER A 97 -14.84 1.51 17.72
N HIS A 98 -14.85 2.65 17.04
CA HIS A 98 -14.43 3.94 17.60
C HIS A 98 -15.39 4.45 18.69
N LYS A 99 -16.71 4.26 18.51
CA LYS A 99 -17.74 4.65 19.49
C LYS A 99 -17.94 3.61 20.61
N GLY A 100 -17.56 2.37 20.38
CA GLY A 100 -17.70 1.26 21.31
C GLY A 100 -16.40 0.86 22.01
N ARG A 101 -15.84 -0.29 21.64
CA ARG A 101 -14.68 -0.93 22.31
C ARG A 101 -13.40 -0.08 22.37
N LEU A 102 -13.28 0.95 21.54
CA LEU A 102 -12.12 1.84 21.51
C LEU A 102 -12.42 3.26 22.02
N ALA A 103 -13.66 3.51 22.48
CA ALA A 103 -14.09 4.86 22.87
C ALA A 103 -13.25 5.44 24.02
N ASP A 104 -12.87 4.61 24.98
CA ASP A 104 -12.17 4.95 26.23
C ASP A 104 -10.65 4.91 26.13
N ARG A 105 -10.08 4.61 24.97
CA ARG A 105 -8.62 4.35 24.84
C ARG A 105 -7.99 4.99 23.64
N GLN A 106 -6.72 5.30 23.80
CA GLN A 106 -5.83 5.65 22.71
C GLN A 106 -5.19 4.38 22.15
N THR A 107 -5.28 4.20 20.84
CA THR A 107 -4.54 3.17 20.11
C THR A 107 -3.37 3.80 19.35
N ARG A 108 -2.33 3.01 19.08
CA ARG A 108 -1.26 3.37 18.14
C ARG A 108 -0.88 2.16 17.32
N HIS A 109 -0.89 2.35 16.01
CA HIS A 109 -0.40 1.38 15.05
C HIS A 109 1.01 1.78 14.60
N TYR A 110 1.99 1.00 14.99
CA TYR A 110 3.37 1.16 14.55
C TYR A 110 3.62 0.20 13.41
N PHE A 111 3.74 0.71 12.21
CA PHE A 111 4.09 -0.07 11.04
C PHE A 111 5.58 0.03 10.75
N SER A 112 6.19 -1.08 10.38
CA SER A 112 7.60 -1.15 10.04
C SER A 112 7.87 -2.18 8.94
N GLY A 113 8.97 -1.98 8.20
CA GLY A 113 9.49 -2.95 7.26
C GLY A 113 8.53 -3.27 6.11
N ILE A 114 8.06 -2.25 5.38
CA ILE A 114 7.25 -2.50 4.20
C ILE A 114 8.05 -3.22 3.12
N VAL A 115 7.56 -4.39 2.66
CA VAL A 115 8.08 -5.18 1.56
C VAL A 115 7.09 -5.14 0.42
N PHE A 116 7.55 -4.77 -0.77
CA PHE A 116 6.78 -4.85 -2.00
C PHE A 116 7.02 -6.21 -2.64
N LEU A 117 6.04 -7.10 -2.57
CA LEU A 117 6.08 -8.41 -3.22
C LEU A 117 5.83 -8.28 -4.72
N GLU A 118 4.92 -7.37 -5.08
CA GLU A 118 4.58 -7.01 -6.45
C GLU A 118 4.34 -5.50 -6.53
N LEU A 119 4.72 -4.89 -7.65
CA LEU A 119 4.43 -3.49 -7.97
C LEU A 119 4.37 -3.30 -9.48
N ASN A 120 3.30 -2.71 -9.96
CA ASN A 120 3.16 -2.23 -11.32
C ASN A 120 2.39 -0.90 -11.35
N ALA A 121 2.04 -0.40 -12.54
CA ALA A 121 1.39 0.91 -12.69
C ALA A 121 -0.01 1.00 -12.05
N GLU A 122 -0.72 -0.13 -11.87
CA GLU A 122 -2.13 -0.18 -11.48
C GLU A 122 -2.39 -0.96 -10.20
N SER A 123 -1.46 -1.85 -9.81
CA SER A 123 -1.61 -2.70 -8.62
C SER A 123 -0.30 -2.93 -7.89
N ALA A 124 -0.40 -3.26 -6.61
CA ALA A 124 0.73 -3.67 -5.80
C ALA A 124 0.30 -4.68 -4.75
N ILE A 125 1.25 -5.51 -4.29
CA ILE A 125 1.10 -6.37 -3.13
C ILE A 125 2.21 -6.05 -2.16
N THR A 126 1.83 -5.71 -0.92
CA THR A 126 2.80 -5.39 0.13
C THR A 126 2.57 -6.22 1.38
N GLU A 127 3.64 -6.41 2.13
CA GLU A 127 3.58 -6.88 3.51
C GLU A 127 4.34 -5.91 4.42
N ASN A 128 3.85 -5.74 5.65
CA ASN A 128 4.53 -4.97 6.68
C ASN A 128 4.21 -5.52 8.07
N MET A 129 5.17 -5.38 8.98
CA MET A 129 4.95 -5.71 10.38
C MET A 129 4.15 -4.62 11.08
N ALA A 130 3.33 -5.02 12.04
CA ALA A 130 2.56 -4.13 12.89
C ALA A 130 2.72 -4.46 14.36
N LEU A 131 2.92 -3.43 15.16
CA LEU A 131 2.79 -3.47 16.62
C LEU A 131 1.69 -2.50 17.01
N ILE A 132 0.72 -2.97 17.78
CA ILE A 132 -0.43 -2.17 18.19
C ILE A 132 -0.41 -2.01 19.71
N THR A 133 -0.43 -0.77 20.16
CA THR A 133 -0.53 -0.46 21.61
C THR A 133 -1.88 0.16 21.94
N HIS A 134 -2.32 -0.08 23.15
CA HIS A 134 -3.49 0.58 23.74
C HIS A 134 -3.10 1.24 25.04
N GLN A 135 -3.84 2.31 25.39
CA GLN A 135 -3.77 2.98 26.70
C GLN A 135 -5.11 3.59 27.02
N THR A 136 -5.63 3.33 28.22
CA THR A 136 -6.79 4.01 28.81
C THR A 136 -6.32 5.04 29.83
N ALA A 137 -7.23 5.86 30.35
CA ALA A 137 -6.93 6.83 31.40
C ALA A 137 -6.44 6.19 32.74
N ASN A 138 -6.74 4.90 32.93
CA ASN A 138 -6.35 4.17 34.13
C ASN A 138 -5.00 3.45 34.02
N ASP A 139 -4.42 3.42 32.84
CA ASP A 139 -3.13 2.76 32.56
C ASP A 139 -1.97 3.74 32.80
N SER A 140 -1.01 3.35 33.61
CA SER A 140 0.21 4.15 33.84
C SER A 140 1.11 4.26 32.61
N ALA A 141 0.99 3.33 31.68
CA ALA A 141 1.73 3.31 30.41
C ALA A 141 0.92 2.58 29.34
N ALA A 142 1.25 2.85 28.08
CA ALA A 142 0.69 2.06 26.96
C ALA A 142 1.19 0.61 27.04
N TYR A 143 0.31 -0.33 26.74
CA TYR A 143 0.64 -1.75 26.67
C TYR A 143 0.49 -2.28 25.25
N ILE A 144 1.23 -3.33 24.90
CA ILE A 144 1.11 -4.03 23.63
C ILE A 144 -0.20 -4.81 23.62
N SER A 145 -1.10 -4.43 22.73
CA SER A 145 -2.39 -5.09 22.56
C SER A 145 -2.33 -6.25 21.55
N SER A 146 -1.59 -6.08 20.47
CA SER A 146 -1.36 -7.12 19.48
C SER A 146 -0.16 -6.82 18.59
N SER A 147 0.32 -7.85 17.90
CA SER A 147 1.27 -7.74 16.80
C SER A 147 0.87 -8.66 15.66
N GLY A 148 1.46 -8.47 14.49
CA GLY A 148 1.19 -9.29 13.33
C GLY A 148 1.75 -8.72 12.04
N ILE A 149 1.34 -9.35 10.94
CA ILE A 149 1.70 -8.93 9.58
C ILE A 149 0.43 -8.50 8.85
N TYR A 150 0.50 -7.34 8.26
CA TYR A 150 -0.48 -6.89 7.27
C TYR A 150 0.00 -7.28 5.89
N ARG A 151 -0.82 -8.03 5.15
CA ARG A 151 -0.72 -8.23 3.72
C ARG A 151 -1.80 -7.38 3.06
N ILE A 152 -1.40 -6.55 2.09
CA ILE A 152 -2.31 -5.61 1.45
C ILE A 152 -2.17 -5.74 -0.06
N ILE A 153 -3.31 -5.90 -0.74
CA ILE A 153 -3.44 -5.75 -2.18
C ILE A 153 -3.93 -4.33 -2.44
N TRP A 154 -3.16 -3.59 -3.21
CA TRP A 154 -3.44 -2.21 -3.58
C TRP A 154 -3.94 -2.13 -5.00
N GLN A 155 -4.84 -1.20 -5.26
CA GLN A 155 -5.33 -0.84 -6.57
C GLN A 155 -5.19 0.68 -6.76
N LYS A 156 -4.72 1.09 -7.94
CA LYS A 156 -4.65 2.49 -8.32
C LYS A 156 -5.98 2.91 -8.92
N THR A 157 -6.61 3.90 -8.32
CA THR A 157 -7.87 4.51 -8.77
C THR A 157 -7.58 5.90 -9.35
N PRO A 158 -8.56 6.59 -9.98
CA PRO A 158 -8.39 7.98 -10.39
C PRO A 158 -8.00 8.92 -9.24
N GLU A 159 -8.40 8.61 -8.01
CA GLU A 159 -8.10 9.39 -6.79
C GLU A 159 -6.79 8.94 -6.12
N GLY A 160 -6.03 8.01 -6.71
CA GLY A 160 -4.77 7.47 -6.19
C GLY A 160 -4.87 6.03 -5.68
N TRP A 161 -3.86 5.59 -4.97
CA TRP A 161 -3.80 4.23 -4.43
C TRP A 161 -4.84 4.00 -3.34
N ARG A 162 -5.50 2.81 -3.37
CA ARG A 162 -6.47 2.35 -2.37
C ARG A 162 -6.22 0.89 -2.01
N MET A 163 -6.53 0.53 -0.78
CA MET A 163 -6.53 -0.87 -0.33
C MET A 163 -7.71 -1.59 -0.96
N HIS A 164 -7.44 -2.62 -1.77
CA HIS A 164 -8.47 -3.51 -2.31
C HIS A 164 -8.69 -4.73 -1.43
N GLU A 165 -7.62 -5.24 -0.84
CA GLU A 165 -7.71 -6.28 0.19
C GLU A 165 -6.72 -5.97 1.31
N ARG A 166 -7.13 -6.13 2.56
CA ARG A 166 -6.27 -6.01 3.72
C ARG A 166 -6.47 -7.20 4.67
N VAL A 167 -5.45 -8.02 4.79
CA VAL A 167 -5.41 -9.15 5.71
C VAL A 167 -4.45 -8.84 6.85
N LEU A 168 -4.93 -8.90 8.09
CA LEU A 168 -4.06 -8.92 9.27
C LEU A 168 -3.92 -10.37 9.75
N THR A 169 -2.73 -10.93 9.67
CA THR A 169 -2.39 -12.18 10.36
C THR A 169 -1.77 -11.82 11.71
N SER A 170 -2.56 -12.06 12.78
CA SER A 170 -2.13 -11.77 14.16
C SER A 170 -1.17 -12.84 14.66
N ASP A 171 -0.12 -12.40 15.36
CA ASP A 171 0.80 -13.30 16.03
C ASP A 171 0.11 -13.98 17.21
N ARG A 172 0.36 -15.26 17.34
CA ARG A 172 -0.02 -16.05 18.50
C ARG A 172 0.97 -17.17 18.70
N TYR A 173 1.64 -17.14 19.84
CA TYR A 173 2.39 -18.30 20.28
C TYR A 173 1.41 -19.40 20.71
N ARG A 174 1.59 -20.59 20.16
CA ARG A 174 1.03 -21.82 20.72
C ARG A 174 2.16 -22.48 21.50
N ASN A 175 1.93 -22.68 22.78
CA ASN A 175 2.74 -23.62 23.57
C ASN A 175 2.40 -25.05 23.18
#